data_cfc092c8f409c375676865ac20ea8f23
#
_entry.id   cfc092c8f409c375676865ac20ea8f23
#
_cell.length_a   1.000
_cell.length_b   1.000
_cell.length_c   1.000
_cell.angle_alpha   90.00
_cell.angle_beta   90.00
_cell.angle_gamma   90.00
#
_symmetry.space_group_name_H-M   'P 1'
#
loop_
_entity.id
_entity.type
_entity.pdbx_description
1 polymer ?
#
loop_
_entity_poly.entity_id
_entity_poly.type
_entity_poly.pdbx_seq_one_letter_code
_entity_poly.pdbx_strand_id
1 'polypeptide(L)'
;IDNLKLHARIRNIDTKRINEVLELVELKDRANEKVGKYSLGMKQRLGLALTLLHKPKVLILDEPTNGLDPAGIKKLRDILKEISHKEGVAVFVSSHILSEMQLMCDRVAVLDNGKIVKVEKISDTNEEKEEAVEIKVRNIEKAVKILKEEFNLDVKLENNKINITLQTEKLPEVIKKLAVADTEIKSVIPKEHTLEDIFFDATERGVK
;
A
#
# COMPACT_ATOMS: atom_id res chain seq x y z
N ILE A 1 -30.97 8.29 2.93
CA ILE A 1 -31.03 9.24 1.81
C ILE A 1 -31.25 10.69 2.26
N ASP A 2 -32.01 10.95 3.33
CA ASP A 2 -32.41 12.31 3.73
C ASP A 2 -31.22 13.18 4.15
N ASN A 3 -30.19 12.61 4.79
CA ASN A 3 -28.94 13.34 5.07
C ASN A 3 -28.29 13.89 3.80
N LEU A 4 -28.20 13.07 2.75
CA LEU A 4 -27.61 13.49 1.47
C LEU A 4 -28.49 14.55 0.79
N LYS A 5 -29.81 14.40 0.85
CA LYS A 5 -30.75 15.40 0.28
C LYS A 5 -30.61 16.75 0.99
N LEU A 6 -30.46 16.76 2.31
CA LEU A 6 -30.26 17.99 3.08
C LEU A 6 -28.96 18.71 2.62
N HIS A 7 -27.85 17.98 2.56
CA HIS A 7 -26.58 18.54 2.12
C HIS A 7 -26.59 18.99 0.65
N ALA A 8 -27.28 18.24 -0.22
CA ALA A 8 -27.42 18.61 -1.62
C ALA A 8 -28.23 19.91 -1.79
N ARG A 9 -29.32 20.08 -1.01
CA ARG A 9 -30.12 21.32 -1.02
C ARG A 9 -29.33 22.53 -0.53
N ILE A 10 -28.60 22.41 0.57
CA ILE A 10 -27.79 23.52 1.12
C ILE A 10 -26.75 24.00 0.11
N ARG A 11 -26.23 23.11 -0.73
CA ARG A 11 -25.16 23.40 -1.71
C ARG A 11 -25.64 23.54 -3.15
N ASN A 12 -26.95 23.53 -3.41
CA ASN A 12 -27.58 23.55 -4.74
C ASN A 12 -27.04 22.47 -5.68
N ILE A 13 -26.87 21.25 -5.18
CA ILE A 13 -26.40 20.09 -5.94
C ILE A 13 -27.60 19.34 -6.49
N ASP A 14 -27.50 18.88 -7.75
CA ASP A 14 -28.54 18.07 -8.40
C ASP A 14 -28.75 16.77 -7.62
N THR A 15 -30.03 16.43 -7.44
CA THR A 15 -30.43 15.19 -6.75
C THR A 15 -29.97 13.93 -7.45
N LYS A 16 -29.70 13.98 -8.77
CA LYS A 16 -29.08 12.88 -9.53
C LYS A 16 -27.73 12.47 -8.95
N ARG A 17 -26.94 13.46 -8.47
CA ARG A 17 -25.63 13.20 -7.85
C ARG A 17 -25.75 12.36 -6.59
N ILE A 18 -26.86 12.41 -5.86
CA ILE A 18 -27.09 11.59 -4.67
C ILE A 18 -27.06 10.09 -5.03
N ASN A 19 -27.71 9.70 -6.12
CA ASN A 19 -27.72 8.30 -6.55
C ASN A 19 -26.33 7.85 -7.00
N GLU A 20 -25.61 8.70 -7.75
CA GLU A 20 -24.25 8.42 -8.20
C GLU A 20 -23.31 8.16 -7.02
N VAL A 21 -23.31 9.03 -5.98
CA VAL A 21 -22.44 8.83 -4.83
C VAL A 21 -22.87 7.65 -3.95
N LEU A 22 -24.16 7.33 -3.86
CA LEU A 22 -24.66 6.17 -3.17
C LEU A 22 -24.23 4.86 -3.85
N GLU A 23 -24.21 4.82 -5.18
CA GLU A 23 -23.67 3.70 -5.95
C GLU A 23 -22.17 3.56 -5.71
N LEU A 24 -21.42 4.64 -5.84
CA LEU A 24 -19.97 4.68 -5.68
C LEU A 24 -19.51 4.16 -4.30
N VAL A 25 -20.25 4.51 -3.23
CA VAL A 25 -19.93 4.05 -1.87
C VAL A 25 -20.69 2.76 -1.50
N GLU A 26 -21.39 2.13 -2.43
CA GLU A 26 -22.17 0.90 -2.25
C GLU A 26 -23.19 0.97 -1.09
N LEU A 27 -23.94 2.04 -1.01
CA LEU A 27 -25.02 2.25 -0.02
C LEU A 27 -26.40 2.41 -0.65
N LYS A 28 -26.54 2.21 -1.98
CA LYS A 28 -27.79 2.44 -2.71
C LYS A 28 -28.92 1.59 -2.14
N ASP A 29 -28.71 0.30 -1.92
CA ASP A 29 -29.72 -0.63 -1.41
C ASP A 29 -30.12 -0.36 0.05
N ARG A 30 -29.29 0.36 0.78
CA ARG A 30 -29.48 0.73 2.17
C ARG A 30 -29.87 2.19 2.37
N ALA A 31 -30.05 2.96 1.28
CA ALA A 31 -30.25 4.40 1.31
C ALA A 31 -31.45 4.86 2.13
N ASN A 32 -32.51 4.03 2.22
CA ASN A 32 -33.74 4.34 2.97
C ASN A 32 -33.71 3.90 4.43
N GLU A 33 -32.68 3.19 4.87
CA GLU A 33 -32.55 2.79 6.26
C GLU A 33 -32.09 3.96 7.15
N LYS A 34 -32.50 3.92 8.42
CA LYS A 34 -32.04 4.89 9.42
C LYS A 34 -30.55 4.70 9.71
N VAL A 35 -29.77 5.77 9.70
CA VAL A 35 -28.32 5.75 9.96
C VAL A 35 -27.95 5.12 11.31
N GLY A 36 -28.88 5.16 12.30
CA GLY A 36 -28.69 4.46 13.57
C GLY A 36 -28.55 2.94 13.44
N LYS A 37 -29.04 2.33 12.35
CA LYS A 37 -28.89 0.90 12.05
C LYS A 37 -27.64 0.57 11.24
N TYR A 38 -26.89 1.56 10.81
CA TYR A 38 -25.69 1.36 10.00
C TYR A 38 -24.55 0.83 10.86
N SER A 39 -23.79 -0.13 10.30
CA SER A 39 -22.50 -0.52 10.86
C SER A 39 -21.51 0.66 10.82
N LEU A 40 -20.41 0.55 11.53
CA LEU A 40 -19.35 1.57 11.49
C LEU A 40 -18.87 1.83 10.06
N GLY A 41 -18.58 0.78 9.29
CA GLY A 41 -18.16 0.91 7.90
C GLY A 41 -19.21 1.53 6.98
N MET A 42 -20.49 1.27 7.22
CA MET A 42 -21.56 1.97 6.49
C MET A 42 -21.63 3.46 6.86
N LYS A 43 -21.42 3.81 8.13
CA LYS A 43 -21.36 5.22 8.56
C LYS A 43 -20.17 5.95 7.94
N GLN A 44 -18.99 5.33 7.89
CA GLN A 44 -17.82 5.89 7.23
C GLN A 44 -18.05 6.10 5.71
N ARG A 45 -18.63 5.12 5.03
CA ARG A 45 -18.98 5.23 3.62
C ARG A 45 -20.06 6.30 3.36
N LEU A 46 -20.99 6.50 4.28
CA LEU A 46 -21.95 7.60 4.21
C LEU A 46 -21.23 8.96 4.39
N GLY A 47 -20.26 9.06 5.32
CA GLY A 47 -19.41 10.24 5.46
C GLY A 47 -18.66 10.55 4.16
N LEU A 48 -18.08 9.51 3.53
CA LEU A 48 -17.42 9.65 2.22
C LEU A 48 -18.39 10.12 1.13
N ALA A 49 -19.63 9.56 1.07
CA ALA A 49 -20.66 10.01 0.14
C ALA A 49 -20.98 11.50 0.30
N LEU A 50 -21.05 12.00 1.55
CA LEU A 50 -21.31 13.42 1.83
C LEU A 50 -20.18 14.32 1.31
N THR A 51 -18.93 13.90 1.42
CA THR A 51 -17.77 14.66 0.91
C THR A 51 -17.68 14.62 -0.62
N LEU A 52 -18.18 13.56 -1.26
CA LEU A 52 -18.14 13.40 -2.72
C LEU A 52 -19.28 14.10 -3.45
N LEU A 53 -20.35 14.54 -2.75
CA LEU A 53 -21.49 15.21 -3.36
C LEU A 53 -21.10 16.41 -4.23
N HIS A 54 -20.15 17.23 -3.76
CA HIS A 54 -19.75 18.46 -4.44
C HIS A 54 -18.59 18.28 -5.44
N LYS A 55 -18.26 17.03 -5.81
CA LYS A 55 -17.19 16.69 -6.77
C LYS A 55 -15.84 17.33 -6.41
N PRO A 56 -15.28 17.04 -5.22
CA PRO A 56 -14.00 17.61 -4.82
C PRO A 56 -12.88 17.15 -5.73
N LYS A 57 -11.87 17.98 -5.96
CA LYS A 57 -10.63 17.57 -6.63
C LYS A 57 -9.66 16.87 -5.69
N VAL A 58 -9.78 17.12 -4.39
CA VAL A 58 -8.91 16.58 -3.34
C VAL A 58 -9.79 16.07 -2.20
N LEU A 59 -9.48 14.88 -1.73
CA LEU A 59 -10.10 14.24 -0.57
C LEU A 59 -9.03 13.97 0.48
N ILE A 60 -9.25 14.42 1.71
CA ILE A 60 -8.33 14.20 2.84
C ILE A 60 -9.06 13.37 3.87
N LEU A 61 -8.50 12.22 4.23
CA LEU A 61 -9.06 11.26 5.14
C LEU A 61 -8.06 10.97 6.26
N ASP A 62 -8.48 11.19 7.49
CA ASP A 62 -7.68 10.91 8.66
C ASP A 62 -8.12 9.58 9.28
N GLU A 63 -7.18 8.58 9.31
CA GLU A 63 -7.40 7.24 9.85
C GLU A 63 -8.72 6.57 9.39
N PRO A 64 -9.05 6.55 8.08
CA PRO A 64 -10.38 6.14 7.61
C PRO A 64 -10.66 4.64 7.79
N THR A 65 -9.64 3.82 8.03
CA THR A 65 -9.77 2.37 8.28
C THR A 65 -9.95 2.02 9.75
N ASN A 66 -9.81 3.00 10.64
CA ASN A 66 -9.80 2.76 12.08
C ASN A 66 -11.14 2.19 12.58
N GLY A 67 -11.07 1.09 13.33
CA GLY A 67 -12.22 0.39 13.88
C GLY A 67 -13.05 -0.42 12.87
N LEU A 68 -12.60 -0.54 11.62
CA LEU A 68 -13.21 -1.43 10.64
C LEU A 68 -12.71 -2.87 10.81
N ASP A 69 -13.56 -3.81 10.47
CA ASP A 69 -13.16 -5.21 10.24
C ASP A 69 -12.40 -5.35 8.89
N PRO A 70 -11.67 -6.45 8.67
CA PRO A 70 -10.88 -6.64 7.44
C PRO A 70 -11.71 -6.52 6.15
N ALA A 71 -12.95 -6.96 6.17
CA ALA A 71 -13.84 -6.84 5.02
C ALA A 71 -14.23 -5.37 4.74
N GLY A 72 -14.47 -4.59 5.79
CA GLY A 72 -14.74 -3.15 5.71
C GLY A 72 -13.54 -2.36 5.20
N ILE A 73 -12.32 -2.70 5.66
CA ILE A 73 -11.07 -2.09 5.18
C ILE A 73 -10.90 -2.35 3.69
N LYS A 74 -11.01 -3.61 3.25
CA LYS A 74 -10.91 -3.96 1.83
C LYS A 74 -11.90 -3.17 0.99
N LYS A 75 -13.14 -3.10 1.44
CA LYS A 75 -14.21 -2.40 0.73
C LYS A 75 -13.95 -0.90 0.62
N LEU A 76 -13.50 -0.28 1.71
CA LEU A 76 -13.14 1.15 1.70
C LEU A 76 -11.98 1.41 0.74
N ARG A 77 -10.94 0.57 0.76
CA ARG A 77 -9.81 0.63 -0.17
C ARG A 77 -10.26 0.59 -1.63
N ASP A 78 -11.10 -0.38 -1.97
CA ASP A 78 -11.58 -0.55 -3.34
C ASP A 78 -12.36 0.69 -3.81
N ILE A 79 -13.20 1.27 -2.95
CA ILE A 79 -13.94 2.52 -3.20
C ILE A 79 -12.96 3.70 -3.40
N LEU A 80 -11.94 3.86 -2.55
CA LEU A 80 -10.98 4.97 -2.66
C LEU A 80 -10.15 4.88 -3.94
N LYS A 81 -9.74 3.67 -4.34
CA LYS A 81 -9.09 3.44 -5.63
C LYS A 81 -10.00 3.80 -6.80
N GLU A 82 -11.26 3.41 -6.75
CA GLU A 82 -12.23 3.76 -7.80
C GLU A 82 -12.43 5.27 -7.92
N ILE A 83 -12.57 5.98 -6.80
CA ILE A 83 -12.67 7.45 -6.74
C ILE A 83 -11.45 8.12 -7.37
N SER A 84 -10.25 7.65 -7.02
CA SER A 84 -9.01 8.21 -7.55
C SER A 84 -8.89 7.97 -9.06
N HIS A 85 -9.08 6.74 -9.52
CA HIS A 85 -8.85 6.38 -10.93
C HIS A 85 -9.98 6.81 -11.88
N LYS A 86 -11.25 6.68 -11.47
CA LYS A 86 -12.39 6.97 -12.34
C LYS A 86 -12.88 8.41 -12.24
N GLU A 87 -12.88 8.99 -11.03
CA GLU A 87 -13.36 10.36 -10.81
C GLU A 87 -12.21 11.38 -10.88
N GLY A 88 -10.95 10.94 -10.95
CA GLY A 88 -9.78 11.80 -11.00
C GLY A 88 -9.56 12.65 -9.74
N VAL A 89 -10.01 12.14 -8.59
CA VAL A 89 -9.86 12.80 -7.29
C VAL A 89 -8.52 12.42 -6.66
N ALA A 90 -7.72 13.41 -6.28
CA ALA A 90 -6.53 13.16 -5.49
C ALA A 90 -6.92 12.79 -4.04
N VAL A 91 -6.54 11.59 -3.58
CA VAL A 91 -6.91 11.08 -2.26
C VAL A 91 -5.68 11.07 -1.36
N PHE A 92 -5.75 11.79 -0.24
CA PHE A 92 -4.75 11.77 0.82
C PHE A 92 -5.32 11.00 2.02
N VAL A 93 -4.58 10.00 2.47
CA VAL A 93 -4.99 9.15 3.59
C VAL A 93 -3.88 9.16 4.64
N SER A 94 -4.22 9.42 5.91
CA SER A 94 -3.34 9.12 7.03
C SER A 94 -3.63 7.72 7.56
N SER A 95 -2.60 6.98 7.97
CA SER A 95 -2.74 5.73 8.71
C SER A 95 -1.44 5.39 9.43
N HIS A 96 -1.56 4.65 10.51
CA HIS A 96 -0.45 4.02 11.22
C HIS A 96 -0.26 2.55 10.82
N ILE A 97 -1.11 2.00 9.94
CA ILE A 97 -1.05 0.62 9.47
C ILE A 97 -0.36 0.60 8.10
N LEU A 98 0.94 0.38 8.10
CA LEU A 98 1.79 0.47 6.90
C LEU A 98 1.40 -0.53 5.81
N SER A 99 1.03 -1.76 6.20
CA SER A 99 0.57 -2.78 5.25
C SER A 99 -0.70 -2.40 4.49
N GLU A 100 -1.62 -1.66 5.12
CA GLU A 100 -2.81 -1.15 4.44
C GLU A 100 -2.45 -0.02 3.46
N MET A 101 -1.50 0.85 3.83
CA MET A 101 -1.02 1.91 2.94
C MET A 101 -0.35 1.34 1.70
N GLN A 102 0.45 0.29 1.84
CA GLN A 102 1.08 -0.43 0.73
C GLN A 102 0.05 -0.97 -0.28
N LEU A 103 -1.10 -1.41 0.20
CA LEU A 103 -2.18 -1.94 -0.65
C LEU A 103 -3.10 -0.84 -1.24
N MET A 104 -3.11 0.37 -0.65
CA MET A 104 -4.08 1.41 -0.96
C MET A 104 -3.50 2.55 -1.80
N CYS A 105 -2.25 2.95 -1.53
CA CYS A 105 -1.68 4.18 -2.04
C CYS A 105 -0.69 3.93 -3.19
N ASP A 106 -0.57 4.88 -4.11
CA ASP A 106 0.45 4.88 -5.17
C ASP A 106 1.76 5.52 -4.67
N ARG A 107 1.66 6.39 -3.67
CA ARG A 107 2.79 7.10 -3.07
C ARG A 107 2.59 7.23 -1.57
N VAL A 108 3.70 7.22 -0.82
CA VAL A 108 3.70 7.47 0.61
C VAL A 108 4.60 8.64 0.96
N ALA A 109 4.21 9.37 1.99
CA ALA A 109 5.04 10.39 2.62
C ALA A 109 5.20 10.03 4.10
N VAL A 110 6.45 9.93 4.56
CA VAL A 110 6.76 9.72 5.98
C VAL A 110 6.85 11.09 6.66
N LEU A 111 6.03 11.28 7.70
CA LEU A 111 6.06 12.46 8.56
C LEU A 111 6.78 12.14 9.86
N ASP A 112 7.75 12.94 10.21
CA ASP A 112 8.39 12.93 11.53
C ASP A 112 8.47 14.34 12.09
N ASN A 113 8.04 14.52 13.35
CA ASN A 113 8.04 15.82 14.06
C ASN A 113 7.43 16.97 13.22
N GLY A 114 6.34 16.72 12.49
CA GLY A 114 5.62 17.69 11.66
C GLY A 114 6.32 18.06 10.34
N LYS A 115 7.37 17.33 9.95
CA LYS A 115 8.08 17.51 8.69
C LYS A 115 7.97 16.26 7.82
N ILE A 116 7.87 16.46 6.52
CA ILE A 116 7.98 15.34 5.56
C ILE A 116 9.47 15.01 5.43
N VAL A 117 9.86 13.83 5.90
CA VAL A 117 11.26 13.35 5.87
C VAL A 117 11.55 12.49 4.63
N LYS A 118 10.52 11.84 4.06
CA LYS A 118 10.67 11.01 2.87
C LYS A 118 9.37 10.98 2.06
N VAL A 119 9.48 10.92 0.74
CA VAL A 119 8.35 10.68 -0.17
C VAL A 119 8.79 9.62 -1.16
N GLU A 120 8.06 8.50 -1.22
CA GLU A 120 8.34 7.42 -2.15
C GLU A 120 7.10 6.99 -2.94
N LYS A 121 7.34 6.45 -4.13
CA LYS A 121 6.31 5.78 -4.94
C LYS A 121 6.26 4.32 -4.52
N ILE A 122 5.07 3.84 -4.18
CA ILE A 122 4.84 2.40 -4.01
C ILE A 122 4.77 1.84 -5.42
N SER A 123 5.83 1.15 -5.83
CA SER A 123 5.89 0.63 -7.19
C SER A 123 4.96 -0.57 -7.34
N ASP A 124 4.17 -0.57 -8.40
CA ASP A 124 3.53 -1.77 -8.90
C ASP A 124 4.59 -2.83 -9.24
N THR A 125 4.35 -4.06 -8.83
CA THR A 125 5.24 -5.22 -8.87
C THR A 125 5.61 -5.70 -10.28
N ASN A 126 5.35 -4.93 -11.35
CA ASN A 126 5.46 -5.37 -12.74
C ASN A 126 6.51 -4.64 -13.61
N GLU A 127 7.29 -3.71 -13.07
CA GLU A 127 8.38 -3.11 -13.82
C GLU A 127 9.72 -3.69 -13.35
N GLU A 128 10.66 -3.90 -14.25
CA GLU A 128 12.02 -4.41 -14.07
C GLU A 128 12.68 -3.85 -12.80
N LYS A 129 12.55 -4.58 -11.69
CA LYS A 129 13.10 -4.16 -10.41
C LYS A 129 14.21 -5.06 -9.96
N GLU A 130 15.19 -4.38 -9.41
CA GLU A 130 16.14 -5.04 -8.54
C GLU A 130 15.39 -5.46 -7.26
N GLU A 131 15.35 -6.75 -7.02
CA GLU A 131 14.82 -7.34 -5.79
C GLU A 131 15.96 -7.62 -4.82
N ALA A 132 15.76 -7.25 -3.57
CA ALA A 132 16.61 -7.72 -2.49
C ALA A 132 16.22 -9.19 -2.19
N VAL A 133 17.18 -10.08 -2.20
CA VAL A 133 16.96 -11.51 -1.98
C VAL A 133 17.83 -12.00 -0.83
N GLU A 134 17.18 -12.64 0.14
CA GLU A 134 17.88 -13.35 1.22
C GLU A 134 18.07 -14.83 0.81
N ILE A 135 19.31 -15.27 0.74
CA ILE A 135 19.68 -16.65 0.43
C ILE A 135 20.33 -17.30 1.65
N LYS A 136 19.78 -18.42 2.07
CA LYS A 136 20.38 -19.26 3.13
C LYS A 136 20.93 -20.52 2.49
N VAL A 137 22.23 -20.72 2.62
CA VAL A 137 22.97 -21.90 2.12
C VAL A 137 23.77 -22.53 3.24
N ARG A 138 24.26 -23.76 3.04
CA ARG A 138 25.17 -24.39 4.01
C ARG A 138 26.61 -23.92 3.81
N ASN A 139 27.06 -23.87 2.55
CA ASN A 139 28.41 -23.43 2.22
C ASN A 139 28.41 -21.97 1.75
N ILE A 140 28.49 -21.04 2.72
CA ILE A 140 28.40 -19.59 2.48
C ILE A 140 29.57 -19.08 1.66
N GLU A 141 30.80 -19.50 1.98
CA GLU A 141 32.01 -19.01 1.30
C GLU A 141 31.98 -19.30 -0.19
N LYS A 142 31.59 -20.54 -0.56
CA LYS A 142 31.47 -20.95 -1.94
C LYS A 142 30.35 -20.18 -2.68
N ALA A 143 29.23 -19.99 -2.03
CA ALA A 143 28.13 -19.21 -2.59
C ALA A 143 28.49 -17.75 -2.82
N VAL A 144 29.13 -17.10 -1.85
CA VAL A 144 29.60 -15.70 -1.97
C VAL A 144 30.59 -15.53 -3.11
N LYS A 145 31.52 -16.50 -3.27
CA LYS A 145 32.49 -16.48 -4.36
C LYS A 145 31.79 -16.50 -5.74
N ILE A 146 30.83 -17.41 -5.92
CA ILE A 146 30.07 -17.52 -7.17
C ILE A 146 29.28 -16.23 -7.45
N LEU A 147 28.58 -15.69 -6.43
CA LEU A 147 27.77 -14.48 -6.59
C LEU A 147 28.59 -13.27 -6.97
N LYS A 148 29.81 -13.12 -6.41
CA LYS A 148 30.72 -12.01 -6.74
C LYS A 148 31.44 -12.21 -8.07
N GLU A 149 31.99 -13.40 -8.33
CA GLU A 149 32.86 -13.62 -9.49
C GLU A 149 32.07 -13.86 -10.79
N GLU A 150 30.93 -14.59 -10.73
CA GLU A 150 30.17 -14.92 -11.95
C GLU A 150 29.04 -13.92 -12.23
N PHE A 151 28.44 -13.35 -11.20
CA PHE A 151 27.28 -12.46 -11.34
C PHE A 151 27.59 -10.98 -11.03
N ASN A 152 28.79 -10.69 -10.54
CA ASN A 152 29.23 -9.34 -10.15
C ASN A 152 28.24 -8.65 -9.17
N LEU A 153 27.66 -9.42 -8.25
CA LEU A 153 26.68 -8.93 -7.28
C LEU A 153 27.36 -8.42 -6.01
N ASP A 154 26.83 -7.33 -5.47
CA ASP A 154 27.21 -6.89 -4.11
C ASP A 154 26.56 -7.83 -3.08
N VAL A 155 27.39 -8.44 -2.23
CA VAL A 155 26.97 -9.47 -1.28
C VAL A 155 27.17 -8.97 0.13
N LYS A 156 26.07 -8.81 0.88
CA LYS A 156 26.07 -8.49 2.30
C LYS A 156 25.78 -9.76 3.11
N LEU A 157 26.59 -10.01 4.14
CA LEU A 157 26.40 -11.14 5.05
C LEU A 157 25.84 -10.64 6.37
N GLU A 158 24.67 -11.14 6.74
CA GLU A 158 24.02 -10.86 8.02
C GLU A 158 23.49 -12.16 8.64
N ASN A 159 23.80 -12.44 9.89
CA ASN A 159 23.28 -13.61 10.62
C ASN A 159 23.39 -14.94 9.85
N ASN A 160 24.51 -15.20 9.21
CA ASN A 160 24.73 -16.40 8.37
C ASN A 160 23.78 -16.51 7.15
N LYS A 161 23.26 -15.39 6.67
CA LYS A 161 22.43 -15.28 5.47
C LYS A 161 23.11 -14.35 4.47
N ILE A 162 22.93 -14.63 3.19
CA ILE A 162 23.43 -13.86 2.09
C ILE A 162 22.32 -12.92 1.63
N ASN A 163 22.53 -11.62 1.70
CA ASN A 163 21.63 -10.62 1.13
C ASN A 163 22.26 -10.08 -0.14
N ILE A 164 21.54 -10.15 -1.26
CA ILE A 164 21.92 -9.63 -2.56
C ILE A 164 20.78 -8.81 -3.15
N THR A 165 21.12 -7.90 -4.05
CA THR A 165 20.15 -7.17 -4.87
C THR A 165 20.39 -7.52 -6.33
N LEU A 166 19.38 -7.98 -7.04
CA LEU A 166 19.47 -8.37 -8.44
C LEU A 166 18.15 -8.17 -9.17
N GLN A 167 18.21 -8.11 -10.50
CA GLN A 167 17.01 -8.10 -11.33
C GLN A 167 16.27 -9.44 -11.18
N THR A 168 14.97 -9.40 -10.98
CA THR A 168 14.12 -10.59 -10.76
C THR A 168 14.34 -11.67 -11.82
N GLU A 169 14.55 -11.26 -13.08
CA GLU A 169 14.79 -12.16 -14.21
C GLU A 169 16.06 -13.00 -14.07
N LYS A 170 17.06 -12.51 -13.34
CA LYS A 170 18.34 -13.19 -13.12
C LYS A 170 18.30 -14.19 -11.97
N LEU A 171 17.29 -14.10 -11.10
CA LEU A 171 17.19 -14.96 -9.92
C LEU A 171 17.17 -16.47 -10.24
N PRO A 172 16.44 -16.97 -11.28
CA PRO A 172 16.47 -18.37 -11.65
C PRO A 172 17.87 -18.87 -12.07
N GLU A 173 18.63 -18.04 -12.77
CA GLU A 173 19.98 -18.37 -13.20
C GLU A 173 20.94 -18.46 -12.00
N VAL A 174 20.85 -17.52 -11.08
CA VAL A 174 21.61 -17.52 -9.82
C VAL A 174 21.34 -18.78 -9.01
N ILE A 175 20.04 -19.12 -8.83
CA ILE A 175 19.66 -20.32 -8.09
C ILE A 175 20.21 -21.58 -8.76
N LYS A 176 20.10 -21.68 -10.08
CA LYS A 176 20.62 -22.83 -10.84
C LYS A 176 22.13 -23.00 -10.68
N LYS A 177 22.89 -21.91 -10.75
CA LYS A 177 24.36 -21.94 -10.55
C LYS A 177 24.74 -22.37 -9.14
N LEU A 178 24.09 -21.82 -8.11
CA LEU A 178 24.34 -22.18 -6.72
C LEU A 178 24.00 -23.67 -6.47
N ALA A 179 22.92 -24.18 -7.06
CA ALA A 179 22.52 -25.59 -6.92
C ALA A 179 23.53 -26.53 -7.60
N VAL A 180 23.96 -26.23 -8.84
CA VAL A 180 24.97 -27.03 -9.57
C VAL A 180 26.33 -27.01 -8.83
N ALA A 181 26.66 -25.92 -8.16
CA ALA A 181 27.87 -25.82 -7.35
C ALA A 181 27.78 -26.52 -5.99
N ASP A 182 26.70 -27.21 -5.70
CA ASP A 182 26.50 -27.97 -4.45
C ASP A 182 26.69 -27.09 -3.18
N THR A 183 26.09 -25.90 -3.20
CA THR A 183 26.12 -24.99 -2.06
C THR A 183 25.10 -25.34 -0.97
N GLU A 184 24.25 -26.33 -1.21
CA GLU A 184 23.15 -26.77 -0.37
C GLU A 184 22.21 -25.60 0.03
N ILE A 185 21.40 -25.15 -0.94
CA ILE A 185 20.43 -24.07 -0.73
C ILE A 185 19.36 -24.52 0.24
N LYS A 186 19.15 -23.78 1.33
CA LYS A 186 18.10 -24.03 2.33
C LYS A 186 16.86 -23.19 2.11
N SER A 187 17.03 -21.92 1.72
CA SER A 187 15.93 -21.02 1.39
C SER A 187 16.40 -19.89 0.48
N VAL A 188 15.50 -19.42 -0.35
CA VAL A 188 15.62 -18.19 -1.14
C VAL A 188 14.36 -17.39 -0.91
N ILE A 189 14.47 -16.24 -0.30
CA ILE A 189 13.34 -15.41 0.10
C ILE A 189 13.53 -14.04 -0.53
N PRO A 190 12.69 -13.66 -1.51
CA PRO A 190 12.65 -12.27 -1.97
C PRO A 190 12.27 -11.37 -0.79
N LYS A 191 13.06 -10.33 -0.56
CA LYS A 191 12.72 -9.28 0.40
C LYS A 191 12.05 -8.15 -0.38
N GLU A 192 10.75 -8.07 -0.28
CA GLU A 192 10.06 -6.86 -0.69
C GLU A 192 10.52 -5.71 0.20
N HIS A 193 10.90 -4.58 -0.41
CA HIS A 193 11.05 -3.34 0.35
C HIS A 193 9.67 -2.95 0.89
N THR A 194 9.46 -3.25 2.15
CA THR A 194 8.21 -2.93 2.82
C THR A 194 8.17 -1.45 3.20
N LEU A 195 6.98 -0.89 3.35
CA LEU A 195 6.84 0.46 3.91
C LEU A 195 7.40 0.57 5.33
N GLU A 196 7.49 -0.55 6.04
CA GLU A 196 8.13 -0.63 7.36
C GLU A 196 9.62 -0.34 7.27
N ASP A 197 10.33 -0.91 6.29
CA ASP A 197 11.75 -0.63 6.05
C ASP A 197 11.96 0.86 5.70
N ILE A 198 11.09 1.40 4.84
CA ILE A 198 11.12 2.82 4.46
C ILE A 198 10.90 3.73 5.68
N PHE A 199 9.97 3.37 6.54
CA PHE A 199 9.65 4.12 7.76
C PHE A 199 10.80 4.09 8.75
N PHE A 200 11.37 2.92 9.05
CA PHE A 200 12.51 2.79 9.97
C PHE A 200 13.75 3.52 9.44
N ASP A 201 14.10 3.35 8.16
CA ASP A 201 15.21 4.08 7.54
C ASP A 201 15.07 5.59 7.62
N ALA A 202 13.84 6.11 7.48
CA ALA A 202 13.57 7.53 7.52
C ALA A 202 13.61 8.10 8.94
N THR A 203 13.17 7.31 9.95
CA THR A 203 13.12 7.75 11.35
C THR A 203 14.43 7.55 12.08
N GLU A 204 15.20 6.48 11.79
CA GLU A 204 16.52 6.26 12.41
C GLU A 204 17.59 7.26 11.94
N ARG A 205 17.48 7.78 10.71
CA ARG A 205 18.39 8.85 10.22
C ARG A 205 18.06 10.24 10.76
N GLY A 206 16.89 10.43 11.35
CA GLY A 206 16.48 11.70 11.99
C GLY A 206 17.01 11.88 13.43
N VAL A 207 17.66 10.89 14.01
CA VAL A 207 18.20 10.87 15.39
C VAL A 207 19.72 11.14 15.43
N LYS A 208 20.26 11.86 14.46
CA LYS A 208 21.64 12.34 14.49
C LYS A 208 21.70 13.86 14.46
#